data_4e38f80090e50866134ab64c43fdbcbd
#
_entry.id   4e38f80090e50866134ab64c43fdbcbd
#
_cell.length_a   1.000
_cell.length_b   1.000
_cell.length_c   1.000
_cell.angle_alpha   90.00
_cell.angle_beta   90.00
_cell.angle_gamma   90.00
#
_symmetry.space_group_name_H-M   'P 1'
#
loop_
_entity.id
_entity.type
_entity.pdbx_description
1 polymer ?
#
loop_
_entity_poly.entity_id
_entity_poly.type
_entity_poly.pdbx_seq_one_letter_code
_entity_poly.pdbx_strand_id
1 'polypeptide(L)'
;MVGYKNDRYSDFGRCAAKLDDLVNFLPARISALCLWVASVFLGKDYDAKRAWRIYRRDRYQHASPNSAQTEAMAAGSLGIRLAGDASYFGKIVNKPTLGDATRAIVYEDILRMNRLAYGAAVFCLLLCLGIMGLILAF
;
A
#
# COMPACT_ATOMS: atom_id res chain seq x y z
N MET A 1 14.88 -15.10 -5.56
CA MET A 1 13.79 -14.72 -6.48
C MET A 1 14.40 -14.05 -7.70
N VAL A 2 13.92 -14.38 -8.90
CA VAL A 2 14.50 -13.98 -10.20
C VAL A 2 14.48 -12.44 -10.43
N GLY A 3 13.64 -11.69 -9.76
CA GLY A 3 13.57 -10.21 -9.85
C GLY A 3 14.46 -9.44 -8.87
N TYR A 4 15.22 -10.13 -8.01
CA TYR A 4 16.09 -9.47 -7.05
C TYR A 4 17.41 -9.04 -7.73
N LYS A 5 17.85 -7.80 -7.45
CA LYS A 5 19.15 -7.29 -7.91
C LYS A 5 20.27 -8.05 -7.19
N ASN A 6 20.79 -9.09 -7.82
CA ASN A 6 22.04 -9.74 -7.44
C ASN A 6 22.94 -9.87 -8.68
N ASP A 7 24.23 -10.01 -8.47
CA ASP A 7 25.23 -10.03 -9.55
C ASP A 7 24.99 -11.13 -10.59
N ARG A 8 24.34 -12.25 -10.18
CA ARG A 8 24.04 -13.40 -11.04
C ARG A 8 22.83 -13.22 -11.96
N TYR A 9 21.85 -12.35 -11.59
CA TYR A 9 20.58 -12.22 -12.29
C TYR A 9 20.21 -10.77 -12.63
N SER A 10 21.22 -9.87 -12.66
CA SER A 10 21.01 -8.45 -12.87
C SER A 10 20.24 -8.13 -14.16
N ASP A 11 20.55 -8.82 -15.26
CA ASP A 11 19.93 -8.57 -16.55
C ASP A 11 18.67 -9.42 -16.78
N PHE A 12 18.72 -10.70 -16.44
CA PHE A 12 17.58 -11.61 -16.58
C PHE A 12 16.43 -11.24 -15.62
N GLY A 13 16.75 -10.86 -14.38
CA GLY A 13 15.76 -10.42 -13.38
C GLY A 13 15.10 -9.08 -13.70
N ARG A 14 15.75 -8.22 -14.51
CA ARG A 14 15.23 -6.90 -14.86
C ARG A 14 13.92 -6.97 -15.66
N CYS A 15 13.81 -7.92 -16.59
CA CYS A 15 12.60 -8.09 -17.39
C CYS A 15 11.42 -8.52 -16.50
N ALA A 16 11.65 -9.52 -15.63
CA ALA A 16 10.64 -9.99 -14.69
C ALA A 16 10.19 -8.89 -13.72
N ALA A 17 11.13 -8.09 -13.19
CA ALA A 17 10.81 -6.98 -12.30
C ALA A 17 9.98 -5.88 -12.98
N LYS A 18 10.31 -5.53 -14.24
CA LYS A 18 9.52 -4.55 -15.01
C LYS A 18 8.12 -5.05 -15.34
N LEU A 19 7.99 -6.35 -15.65
CA LEU A 19 6.69 -6.95 -15.91
C LEU A 19 5.84 -6.96 -14.64
N ASP A 20 6.43 -7.32 -13.49
CA ASP A 20 5.78 -7.24 -12.19
C ASP A 20 5.29 -5.82 -11.87
N ASP A 21 6.15 -4.81 -12.07
CA ASP A 21 5.78 -3.41 -11.86
C ASP A 21 4.64 -2.98 -12.79
N LEU A 22 4.61 -3.44 -14.04
CA LEU A 22 3.55 -3.13 -15.00
C LEU A 22 2.21 -3.79 -14.62
N VAL A 23 2.23 -5.09 -14.30
CA VAL A 23 1.01 -5.83 -13.93
C VAL A 23 0.40 -5.30 -12.63
N ASN A 24 1.24 -4.96 -11.66
CA ASN A 24 0.81 -4.42 -10.37
C ASN A 24 0.49 -2.92 -10.40
N PHE A 25 0.72 -2.22 -11.51
CA PHE A 25 0.53 -0.78 -11.58
C PHE A 25 -0.90 -0.35 -11.27
N LEU A 26 -1.88 -0.93 -11.93
CA LEU A 26 -3.30 -0.61 -11.74
C LEU A 26 -3.85 -1.21 -10.42
N PRO A 27 -3.62 -2.49 -10.09
CA PRO A 27 -4.06 -3.07 -8.82
C PRO A 27 -3.60 -2.31 -7.58
N ALA A 28 -2.35 -1.85 -7.54
CA ALA A 28 -1.83 -1.10 -6.39
C ALA A 28 -2.59 0.22 -6.14
N ARG A 29 -2.99 0.90 -7.20
CA ARG A 29 -3.75 2.16 -7.10
C ARG A 29 -5.19 1.93 -6.72
N ILE A 30 -5.83 0.92 -7.32
CA ILE A 30 -7.19 0.51 -6.94
C ILE A 30 -7.22 0.12 -5.47
N SER A 31 -6.27 -0.71 -5.01
CA SER A 31 -6.18 -1.12 -3.61
C SER A 31 -6.00 0.07 -2.66
N ALA A 32 -5.15 1.04 -3.03
CA ALA A 32 -4.98 2.25 -2.23
C ALA A 32 -6.29 3.08 -2.15
N LEU A 33 -7.03 3.20 -3.24
CA LEU A 33 -8.33 3.88 -3.24
C LEU A 33 -9.37 3.13 -2.42
N CYS A 34 -9.39 1.79 -2.49
CA CYS A 34 -10.28 0.97 -1.66
C CYS A 34 -9.96 1.15 -0.16
N LEU A 35 -8.68 1.21 0.23
CA LEU A 35 -8.27 1.53 1.60
C LEU A 35 -8.73 2.93 2.02
N TRP A 36 -8.61 3.91 1.13
CA TRP A 36 -9.11 5.25 1.41
C TRP A 36 -10.61 5.28 1.65
N VAL A 37 -11.40 4.64 0.77
CA VAL A 37 -12.86 4.53 0.94
C VAL A 37 -13.19 3.82 2.25
N ALA A 38 -12.54 2.69 2.55
CA ALA A 38 -12.72 1.98 3.80
C ALA A 38 -12.44 2.89 5.02
N SER A 39 -11.40 3.72 4.96
CA SER A 39 -11.09 4.65 6.05
C SER A 39 -12.16 5.72 6.29
N VAL A 40 -12.96 6.06 5.28
CA VAL A 40 -14.11 6.98 5.43
C VAL A 40 -15.24 6.33 6.24
N PHE A 41 -15.48 5.03 6.03
CA PHE A 41 -16.65 4.33 6.61
C PHE A 41 -16.36 3.62 7.93
N LEU A 42 -15.12 3.31 8.25
CA LEU A 42 -14.74 2.53 9.43
C LEU A 42 -14.72 3.31 10.75
N GLY A 43 -14.98 4.63 10.71
CA GLY A 43 -15.19 5.43 11.91
C GLY A 43 -13.93 6.15 12.44
N LYS A 44 -13.96 6.52 13.73
CA LYS A 44 -13.05 7.49 14.34
C LYS A 44 -11.58 7.05 14.47
N ASP A 45 -11.33 5.75 14.36
CA ASP A 45 -9.95 5.21 14.47
C ASP A 45 -9.13 5.48 13.19
N TYR A 46 -9.76 6.00 12.14
CA TYR A 46 -9.17 6.23 10.83
C TYR A 46 -9.38 7.66 10.36
N ASP A 47 -8.36 8.25 9.77
CA ASP A 47 -8.41 9.62 9.24
C ASP A 47 -8.21 9.62 7.72
N ALA A 48 -9.31 9.64 6.99
CA ALA A 48 -9.32 9.62 5.54
C ALA A 48 -8.69 10.88 4.91
N LYS A 49 -8.79 12.05 5.57
CA LYS A 49 -8.17 13.29 5.08
C LYS A 49 -6.64 13.22 5.19
N ARG A 50 -6.14 12.74 6.33
CA ARG A 50 -4.72 12.50 6.54
C ARG A 50 -4.22 11.40 5.59
N ALA A 51 -4.95 10.28 5.44
CA ALA A 51 -4.64 9.20 4.52
C ALA A 51 -4.39 9.73 3.10
N TRP A 52 -5.30 10.55 2.57
CA TRP A 52 -5.16 11.13 1.24
C TRP A 52 -3.97 12.08 1.11
N ARG A 53 -3.71 12.92 2.13
CA ARG A 53 -2.56 13.83 2.15
C ARG A 53 -1.25 13.06 2.14
N ILE A 54 -1.10 12.04 3.01
CA ILE A 54 0.10 11.21 3.10
C ILE A 54 0.29 10.41 1.80
N TYR A 55 -0.77 9.79 1.28
CA TYR A 55 -0.73 9.10 -0.01
C TYR A 55 -0.18 9.99 -1.13
N ARG A 56 -0.66 11.21 -1.27
CA ARG A 56 -0.17 12.13 -2.30
C ARG A 56 1.30 12.51 -2.13
N ARG A 57 1.78 12.60 -0.90
CA ARG A 57 3.17 12.97 -0.59
C ARG A 57 4.12 11.78 -0.76
N ASP A 58 3.75 10.61 -0.24
CA ASP A 58 4.70 9.51 0.02
C ASP A 58 4.59 8.33 -0.96
N ARG A 59 3.55 8.25 -1.78
CA ARG A 59 3.28 7.09 -2.66
C ARG A 59 4.39 6.71 -3.64
N TYR A 60 5.39 7.54 -3.82
CA TYR A 60 6.54 7.30 -4.69
C TYR A 60 7.86 7.16 -3.91
N GLN A 61 7.82 7.11 -2.60
CA GLN A 61 9.00 7.00 -1.75
C GLN A 61 9.47 5.55 -1.56
N HIS A 62 9.33 4.71 -2.58
CA HIS A 62 9.80 3.34 -2.58
C HIS A 62 10.47 3.02 -3.92
N ALA A 63 11.39 2.02 -3.93
CA ALA A 63 12.09 1.61 -5.15
C ALA A 63 11.14 1.06 -6.23
N SER A 64 10.08 0.35 -5.82
CA SER A 64 8.99 -0.06 -6.72
C SER A 64 7.90 1.03 -6.75
N PRO A 65 7.37 1.38 -7.92
CA PRO A 65 6.31 2.37 -8.07
C PRO A 65 4.96 1.93 -7.47
N ASN A 66 4.87 0.68 -7.03
CA ASN A 66 3.63 0.05 -6.55
C ASN A 66 3.60 -0.14 -5.03
N SER A 67 4.74 -0.43 -4.40
CA SER A 67 4.80 -0.81 -2.98
C SER A 67 4.29 0.28 -2.04
N ALA A 68 4.70 1.53 -2.23
CA ALA A 68 4.31 2.63 -1.34
C ALA A 68 2.85 3.09 -1.50
N GLN A 69 2.11 2.61 -2.50
CA GLN A 69 0.73 3.06 -2.75
C GLN A 69 -0.20 2.74 -1.57
N THR A 70 -0.27 1.48 -1.19
CA THR A 70 -1.10 1.00 -0.07
C THR A 70 -0.49 1.33 1.29
N GLU A 71 0.82 1.25 1.41
CA GLU A 71 1.53 1.56 2.67
C GLU A 71 1.35 3.02 3.09
N ALA A 72 1.51 3.97 2.17
CA ALA A 72 1.31 5.39 2.45
C ALA A 72 -0.16 5.70 2.82
N MET A 73 -1.12 5.04 2.15
CA MET A 73 -2.53 5.20 2.47
C MET A 73 -2.84 4.69 3.88
N ALA A 74 -2.35 3.50 4.23
CA ALA A 74 -2.52 2.89 5.55
C ALA A 74 -1.84 3.71 6.65
N ALA A 75 -0.58 4.12 6.45
CA ALA A 75 0.16 4.95 7.39
C ALA A 75 -0.59 6.25 7.71
N GLY A 76 -1.09 6.92 6.67
CA GLY A 76 -1.88 8.13 6.82
C GLY A 76 -3.21 7.89 7.53
N SER A 77 -3.92 6.81 7.19
CA SER A 77 -5.20 6.45 7.80
C SER A 77 -5.06 6.20 9.31
N LEU A 78 -4.03 5.45 9.71
CA LEU A 78 -3.78 5.08 11.10
C LEU A 78 -3.00 6.15 11.90
N GLY A 79 -2.41 7.13 11.23
CA GLY A 79 -1.58 8.16 11.88
C GLY A 79 -0.27 7.63 12.45
N ILE A 80 0.33 6.69 11.78
CA ILE A 80 1.60 6.07 12.14
C ILE A 80 2.64 6.29 11.07
N ARG A 81 3.90 6.13 11.44
CA ARG A 81 5.02 6.15 10.49
C ARG A 81 5.49 4.73 10.24
N LEU A 82 5.57 4.35 8.97
CA LEU A 82 6.04 3.05 8.51
C LEU A 82 7.36 3.18 7.76
N ALA A 83 7.99 2.05 7.48
CA ALA A 83 9.29 1.93 6.82
C ALA A 83 10.42 2.66 7.60
N GLY A 84 11.41 3.21 6.89
CA GLY A 84 12.62 3.76 7.49
C GLY A 84 13.79 2.78 7.44
N ASP A 85 14.86 3.11 8.15
CA ASP A 85 16.09 2.36 8.14
C ASP A 85 15.88 0.90 8.56
N ALA A 86 16.45 -0.02 7.82
CA ALA A 86 16.36 -1.45 8.09
C ALA A 86 17.74 -2.09 8.04
N SER A 87 17.99 -3.04 8.95
CA SER A 87 19.23 -3.81 8.96
C SER A 87 19.07 -5.07 8.11
N TYR A 88 19.92 -5.20 7.09
CA TYR A 88 20.02 -6.40 6.26
C TYR A 88 21.44 -6.97 6.38
N PHE A 89 21.56 -8.18 6.92
CA PHE A 89 22.87 -8.86 7.10
C PHE A 89 23.91 -7.98 7.81
N GLY A 90 23.49 -7.25 8.86
CA GLY A 90 24.36 -6.35 9.64
C GLY A 90 24.69 -5.01 8.99
N LYS A 91 24.16 -4.72 7.80
CA LYS A 91 24.29 -3.42 7.14
C LYS A 91 22.99 -2.61 7.29
N ILE A 92 23.10 -1.39 7.75
CA ILE A 92 21.96 -0.45 7.80
C ILE A 92 21.74 0.10 6.39
N VAL A 93 20.54 -0.11 5.89
CA VAL A 93 20.07 0.45 4.62
C VAL A 93 19.08 1.54 4.93
N ASN A 94 19.42 2.77 4.61
CA ASN A 94 18.53 3.92 4.78
C ASN A 94 17.40 3.83 3.76
N LYS A 95 16.17 3.85 4.26
CA LYS A 95 14.96 3.88 3.43
C LYS A 95 14.09 5.06 3.83
N PRO A 96 13.39 5.69 2.87
CA PRO A 96 12.42 6.72 3.20
C PRO A 96 11.34 6.19 4.15
N THR A 97 10.85 7.05 5.01
CA THR A 97 9.69 6.74 5.87
C THR A 97 8.41 7.13 5.17
N LEU A 98 7.32 6.41 5.47
CA LEU A 98 5.98 6.65 4.95
C LEU A 98 5.06 7.05 6.11
N GLY A 99 4.33 8.14 5.94
CA GLY A 99 3.45 8.67 6.99
C GLY A 99 4.16 9.53 8.03
N ASP A 100 3.36 10.06 8.93
CA ASP A 100 3.80 10.91 10.04
C ASP A 100 3.62 10.16 11.36
N ALA A 101 4.61 10.21 12.25
CA ALA A 101 4.50 9.62 13.59
C ALA A 101 3.65 10.53 14.48
N THR A 102 2.33 10.57 14.25
CA THR A 102 1.42 11.35 15.10
C THR A 102 1.21 10.69 16.47
N ARG A 103 1.51 9.41 16.57
CA ARG A 103 1.51 8.59 17.78
C ARG A 103 2.46 7.40 17.65
N ALA A 104 2.77 6.76 18.77
CA ALA A 104 3.50 5.50 18.77
C ALA A 104 2.66 4.36 18.16
N ILE A 105 3.34 3.40 17.54
CA ILE A 105 2.71 2.15 17.06
C ILE A 105 2.45 1.26 18.28
N VAL A 106 1.26 0.66 18.33
CA VAL A 106 0.83 -0.27 19.38
C VAL A 106 0.30 -1.57 18.75
N TYR A 107 0.18 -2.64 19.54
CA TYR A 107 -0.30 -3.94 19.02
C TYR A 107 -1.70 -3.90 18.42
N GLU A 108 -2.56 -3.02 18.92
CA GLU A 108 -3.91 -2.80 18.41
C GLU A 108 -3.92 -2.29 16.97
N ASP A 109 -2.80 -1.73 16.47
CA ASP A 109 -2.70 -1.28 15.09
C ASP A 109 -2.71 -2.45 14.10
N ILE A 110 -2.31 -3.63 14.52
CA ILE A 110 -2.48 -4.86 13.72
C ILE A 110 -3.97 -5.12 13.48
N LEU A 111 -4.79 -5.02 14.53
CA LEU A 111 -6.24 -5.22 14.41
C LEU A 111 -6.91 -4.10 13.60
N ARG A 112 -6.47 -2.86 13.80
CA ARG A 112 -6.94 -1.71 13.00
C ARG A 112 -6.58 -1.89 11.52
N MET A 113 -5.34 -2.29 11.22
CA MET A 113 -4.91 -2.55 9.85
C MET A 113 -5.70 -3.70 9.22
N ASN A 114 -5.96 -4.78 9.95
CA ASN A 114 -6.78 -5.90 9.46
C ASN A 114 -8.21 -5.44 9.13
N ARG A 115 -8.84 -4.66 10.02
CA ARG A 115 -10.19 -4.10 9.74
C ARG A 115 -10.18 -3.21 8.50
N LEU A 116 -9.16 -2.37 8.34
CA LEU A 116 -9.00 -1.52 7.17
C LEU A 116 -8.85 -2.35 5.89
N ALA A 117 -8.03 -3.41 5.92
CA ALA A 117 -7.81 -4.30 4.79
C ALA A 117 -9.08 -5.08 4.42
N TYR A 118 -9.80 -5.63 5.40
CA TYR A 118 -11.08 -6.31 5.15
C TYR A 118 -12.14 -5.34 4.62
N GLY A 119 -12.24 -4.14 5.16
CA GLY A 119 -13.15 -3.10 4.65
C GLY A 119 -12.85 -2.74 3.19
N ALA A 120 -11.57 -2.60 2.85
CA ALA A 120 -11.13 -2.35 1.47
C ALA A 120 -11.45 -3.54 0.55
N ALA A 121 -11.24 -4.78 1.01
CA ALA A 121 -11.55 -5.97 0.24
C ALA A 121 -13.06 -6.11 -0.04
N VAL A 122 -13.90 -5.87 0.96
CA VAL A 122 -15.36 -5.87 0.79
C VAL A 122 -15.81 -4.79 -0.20
N PHE A 123 -15.27 -3.58 -0.08
CA PHE A 123 -15.56 -2.51 -1.03
C PHE A 123 -15.14 -2.87 -2.46
N CYS A 124 -13.94 -3.43 -2.63
CA CYS A 124 -13.45 -3.87 -3.93
C CYS A 124 -14.35 -4.97 -4.52
N LEU A 125 -14.78 -5.93 -3.72
CA LEU A 125 -15.71 -7.00 -4.14
C LEU A 125 -17.04 -6.42 -4.62
N LEU A 126 -17.64 -5.50 -3.85
CA LEU A 126 -18.89 -4.85 -4.22
C LEU A 126 -18.75 -4.04 -5.52
N LEU A 127 -17.63 -3.37 -5.71
CA LEU A 127 -17.32 -2.66 -6.95
C LEU A 127 -17.25 -3.62 -8.16
N CYS A 128 -16.54 -4.74 -8.01
CA CYS A 128 -16.44 -5.75 -9.07
C CYS A 128 -17.78 -6.38 -9.39
N LEU A 129 -18.58 -6.72 -8.38
CA LEU A 129 -19.95 -7.27 -8.58
C LEU A 129 -20.86 -6.25 -9.26
N GLY A 130 -20.76 -4.98 -8.89
CA GLY A 130 -21.53 -3.90 -9.52
C GLY A 130 -21.18 -3.74 -11.00
N ILE A 131 -19.88 -3.73 -11.32
CA ILE A 131 -19.42 -3.66 -12.72
C ILE A 131 -19.89 -4.87 -13.51
N MET A 132 -19.75 -6.07 -12.95
CA MET A 132 -20.20 -7.30 -13.60
C MET A 132 -21.73 -7.29 -13.83
N GLY A 133 -22.50 -6.85 -12.84
CA GLY A 133 -23.96 -6.71 -13.00
C GLY A 133 -24.36 -5.73 -14.10
N LEU A 134 -23.64 -4.61 -14.23
CA LEU A 134 -23.85 -3.67 -15.34
C LEU A 134 -23.54 -4.28 -16.70
N ILE A 135 -22.43 -5.00 -16.83
CA ILE A 135 -22.04 -5.67 -18.09
C ILE A 135 -23.07 -6.73 -18.49
N LEU A 136 -23.66 -7.44 -17.52
CA LEU A 136 -24.66 -8.48 -17.80
C LEU A 136 -26.05 -7.90 -18.09
N ALA A 137 -26.32 -6.65 -17.71
CA ALA A 137 -27.60 -5.98 -17.93
C ALA A 137 -27.71 -5.29 -19.31
N PHE A 138 -26.58 -5.12 -20.02
CA PHE A 138 -26.48 -4.53 -21.36
C PHE A 138 -25.92 -5.52 -22.38
#